data_4d5cecb17fd0de338a42361f018fbdb9
#
_entry.id   4d5cecb17fd0de338a42361f018fbdb9
#
_cell.length_a   1.000
_cell.length_b   1.000
_cell.length_c   1.000
_cell.angle_alpha   90.00
_cell.angle_beta   90.00
_cell.angle_gamma   90.00
#
_symmetry.space_group_name_H-M   'P 1'
#
loop_
_entity.id
_entity.type
_entity.pdbx_description
1 polymer ?
#
loop_
_entity_poly.entity_id
_entity_poly.type
_entity_poly.pdbx_seq_one_letter_code
_entity_poly.pdbx_strand_id
1 'polypeptide(L)'
;PQTGFASAFPNVEAIDVDGGGLLIVAERTEAFNGLLIDFLERKQPRFIPEYRSGSDARTLRDAMGCFATGVTIITAHAPDGRPVGLTANSFTSVSLDPPLLLVCIANNSGSAEVLRGIDDFAVNVLQIGQQPVSNLFAGKSEDRFSGTRWEVGEYGAPILPSSLGIFECKRHMLHEAGDHFILVGRVEKASFEPRRDPLLYFRGKYRRLHFT
;
A
#
# COMPACT_ATOMS: atom_id res chain seq x y z
N PRO A 1 48.88 -0.39 16.54
CA PRO A 1 49.47 0.91 16.39
C PRO A 1 48.80 1.69 15.24
N GLN A 2 47.53 2.08 15.39
CA GLN A 2 46.82 2.94 14.43
C GLN A 2 46.65 4.37 14.97
N THR A 3 47.27 4.67 16.07
CA THR A 3 47.15 5.98 16.75
C THR A 3 47.75 7.16 15.97
N GLY A 4 48.59 6.90 14.95
CA GLY A 4 49.22 7.96 14.18
C GLY A 4 48.33 8.64 13.14
N PHE A 5 47.34 7.95 12.57
CA PHE A 5 46.47 8.51 11.51
C PHE A 5 45.39 9.42 12.11
N ALA A 6 44.74 8.94 13.17
CA ALA A 6 43.68 9.72 13.82
C ALA A 6 44.18 11.03 14.45
N SER A 7 45.45 11.08 14.92
CA SER A 7 46.03 12.29 15.45
C SER A 7 46.37 13.38 14.44
N ALA A 8 46.46 13.03 13.15
CA ALA A 8 46.76 13.98 12.08
C ALA A 8 45.51 14.76 11.60
N PHE A 9 44.32 14.35 11.99
CA PHE A 9 43.06 14.95 11.54
C PHE A 9 42.15 15.28 12.73
N PRO A 10 41.93 16.53 13.08
CA PRO A 10 41.22 16.95 14.31
C PRO A 10 39.75 16.54 14.38
N ASN A 11 39.14 16.10 13.30
CA ASN A 11 37.73 15.72 13.20
C ASN A 11 37.52 14.25 12.81
N VAL A 12 38.53 13.38 13.03
CA VAL A 12 38.43 11.95 12.73
C VAL A 12 37.97 11.20 13.98
N GLU A 13 36.95 10.37 13.79
CA GLU A 13 36.55 9.34 14.74
C GLU A 13 37.09 8.00 14.27
N ALA A 14 37.93 7.35 15.06
CA ALA A 14 38.48 6.03 14.78
C ALA A 14 37.76 5.00 15.64
N ILE A 15 37.24 3.95 15.03
CA ILE A 15 36.59 2.84 15.70
C ILE A 15 37.30 1.56 15.27
N ASP A 16 37.79 0.81 16.25
CA ASP A 16 38.39 -0.51 15.99
C ASP A 16 37.30 -1.57 15.88
N VAL A 17 37.37 -2.39 14.83
CA VAL A 17 36.47 -3.53 14.62
C VAL A 17 37.28 -4.82 14.80
N ASP A 18 36.98 -5.57 15.85
CA ASP A 18 37.64 -6.81 16.19
C ASP A 18 37.54 -7.82 15.05
N GLY A 19 38.67 -8.42 14.69
CA GLY A 19 38.78 -9.43 13.63
C GLY A 19 38.58 -8.88 12.21
N GLY A 20 38.66 -7.58 12.03
CA GLY A 20 38.66 -6.92 10.71
C GLY A 20 40.09 -6.96 10.10
N GLY A 21 40.22 -7.40 8.85
CA GLY A 21 41.43 -7.34 8.07
C GLY A 21 41.48 -6.14 7.12
N LEU A 22 42.31 -6.24 6.08
CA LEU A 22 42.48 -5.21 5.07
C LEU A 22 41.19 -4.92 4.28
N LEU A 23 40.26 -5.88 4.20
CA LEU A 23 38.98 -5.79 3.48
C LEU A 23 37.79 -5.80 4.45
N ILE A 24 37.87 -5.01 5.52
CA ILE A 24 36.88 -4.97 6.61
C ILE A 24 35.42 -4.84 6.12
N VAL A 25 35.18 -4.09 5.03
CA VAL A 25 33.85 -3.90 4.43
C VAL A 25 33.29 -5.23 3.90
N ALA A 26 34.13 -6.12 3.38
CA ALA A 26 33.73 -7.44 2.89
C ALA A 26 33.73 -8.51 3.98
N GLU A 27 34.71 -8.44 4.91
CA GLU A 27 34.88 -9.43 5.96
C GLU A 27 33.95 -9.27 7.15
N ARG A 28 33.54 -8.01 7.44
CA ARG A 28 32.68 -7.63 8.58
C ARG A 28 31.60 -6.67 8.14
N THR A 29 30.89 -6.97 7.07
CA THR A 29 29.91 -6.09 6.40
C THR A 29 28.84 -5.57 7.37
N GLU A 30 28.28 -6.42 8.22
CA GLU A 30 27.22 -6.01 9.16
C GLU A 30 27.76 -5.06 10.25
N ALA A 31 28.91 -5.41 10.84
CA ALA A 31 29.54 -4.56 11.85
C ALA A 31 29.95 -3.20 11.26
N PHE A 32 30.56 -3.19 10.08
CA PHE A 32 30.94 -1.96 9.36
C PHE A 32 29.72 -1.10 9.04
N ASN A 33 28.66 -1.69 8.46
CA ASN A 33 27.43 -0.97 8.10
C ASN A 33 26.75 -0.41 9.35
N GLY A 34 26.70 -1.14 10.45
CA GLY A 34 26.15 -0.67 11.72
C GLY A 34 26.89 0.58 12.21
N LEU A 35 28.22 0.53 12.29
CA LEU A 35 29.06 1.66 12.72
C LEU A 35 28.96 2.86 11.76
N LEU A 36 28.90 2.63 10.46
CA LEU A 36 28.72 3.68 9.46
C LEU A 36 27.36 4.36 9.59
N ILE A 37 26.29 3.59 9.80
CA ILE A 37 24.95 4.12 10.03
C ILE A 37 24.93 4.98 11.30
N ASP A 38 25.44 4.46 12.41
CA ASP A 38 25.53 5.19 13.68
C ASP A 38 26.32 6.50 13.54
N PHE A 39 27.44 6.46 12.83
CA PHE A 39 28.27 7.65 12.57
C PHE A 39 27.48 8.70 11.75
N LEU A 40 26.84 8.28 10.66
CA LEU A 40 26.05 9.17 9.80
C LEU A 40 24.85 9.75 10.56
N GLU A 41 24.19 8.98 11.41
CA GLU A 41 23.08 9.43 12.26
C GLU A 41 23.50 10.46 13.31
N ARG A 42 24.68 10.31 13.90
CA ARG A 42 25.24 11.28 14.86
C ARG A 42 25.74 12.57 14.24
N LYS A 43 26.31 12.50 13.01
CA LYS A 43 26.92 13.65 12.33
C LYS A 43 25.96 14.47 11.49
N GLN A 44 24.87 13.88 11.04
CA GLN A 44 23.79 14.58 10.34
C GLN A 44 22.53 14.52 11.19
N PRO A 45 22.08 15.64 11.79
CA PRO A 45 20.82 15.65 12.49
C PRO A 45 19.73 15.20 11.53
N ARG A 46 19.06 14.09 11.86
CA ARG A 46 17.92 13.60 11.07
C ARG A 46 16.86 14.68 11.02
N PHE A 47 16.64 15.23 9.84
CA PHE A 47 15.42 15.99 9.61
C PHE A 47 14.25 15.00 9.60
N ILE A 48 13.45 15.03 10.64
CA ILE A 48 12.20 14.27 10.70
C ILE A 48 11.09 15.20 10.23
N PRO A 49 10.51 14.97 9.04
CA PRO A 49 9.38 15.78 8.60
C PRO A 49 8.23 15.68 9.59
N GLU A 50 7.66 16.82 9.98
CA GLU A 50 6.56 16.89 10.94
C GLU A 50 5.35 17.55 10.28
N TYR A 51 4.18 16.92 10.41
CA TYR A 51 2.90 17.51 10.06
C TYR A 51 2.23 18.10 11.29
N ARG A 52 1.71 19.32 11.15
CA ARG A 52 0.78 19.94 12.12
C ARG A 52 -0.49 20.34 11.39
N SER A 53 -1.63 20.35 12.12
CA SER A 53 -2.91 20.78 11.54
C SER A 53 -2.77 22.15 10.88
N GLY A 54 -3.20 22.25 9.62
CA GLY A 54 -3.05 23.46 8.81
C GLY A 54 -1.73 23.57 8.03
N SER A 55 -0.80 22.63 8.20
CA SER A 55 0.41 22.56 7.38
C SER A 55 0.19 21.80 6.06
N ASP A 56 1.25 21.57 5.30
CA ASP A 56 1.18 20.95 3.98
C ASP A 56 0.60 19.52 4.00
N ALA A 57 -0.45 19.30 3.21
CA ALA A 57 -1.12 18.01 3.06
C ALA A 57 -0.19 16.91 2.48
N ARG A 58 0.90 17.29 1.80
CA ARG A 58 1.88 16.32 1.28
C ARG A 58 2.62 15.62 2.42
N THR A 59 3.06 16.37 3.43
CA THR A 59 3.74 15.81 4.60
C THR A 59 2.82 14.82 5.34
N LEU A 60 1.52 15.13 5.48
CA LEU A 60 0.55 14.19 6.05
C LEU A 60 0.42 12.92 5.21
N ARG A 61 0.33 13.05 3.89
CA ARG A 61 0.25 11.89 2.98
C ARG A 61 1.50 11.02 3.06
N ASP A 62 2.68 11.64 3.13
CA ASP A 62 3.96 10.93 3.25
C ASP A 62 4.04 10.17 4.58
N ALA A 63 3.55 10.77 5.68
CA ALA A 63 3.45 10.12 6.99
C ALA A 63 2.49 8.91 6.95
N MET A 64 1.28 9.07 6.40
CA MET A 64 0.33 7.97 6.20
C MET A 64 0.91 6.87 5.29
N GLY A 65 1.72 7.25 4.30
CA GLY A 65 2.42 6.34 3.39
C GLY A 65 3.46 5.44 4.07
N CYS A 66 3.83 5.71 5.33
CA CYS A 66 4.67 4.83 6.15
C CYS A 66 3.94 3.56 6.60
N PHE A 67 2.61 3.51 6.50
CA PHE A 67 1.84 2.29 6.70
C PHE A 67 1.79 1.49 5.40
N ALA A 68 2.46 0.34 5.37
CA ALA A 68 2.44 -0.56 4.22
C ALA A 68 1.06 -1.22 4.09
N THR A 69 0.48 -1.17 2.90
CA THR A 69 -0.84 -1.74 2.61
C THR A 69 -0.76 -2.74 1.48
N GLY A 70 -1.78 -3.60 1.36
CA GLY A 70 -2.12 -4.24 0.11
C GLY A 70 -2.70 -3.23 -0.89
N VAL A 71 -2.96 -3.71 -2.10
CA VAL A 71 -3.65 -2.94 -3.15
C VAL A 71 -4.90 -3.69 -3.55
N THR A 72 -6.01 -2.97 -3.67
CA THR A 72 -7.30 -3.53 -4.07
C THR A 72 -7.89 -2.78 -5.26
N ILE A 73 -8.77 -3.45 -6.00
CA ILE A 73 -9.69 -2.81 -6.94
C ILE A 73 -11.10 -3.02 -6.44
N ILE A 74 -11.81 -1.92 -6.23
CA ILE A 74 -13.23 -1.92 -5.88
C ILE A 74 -14.01 -1.87 -7.18
N THR A 75 -14.96 -2.77 -7.35
CA THR A 75 -15.74 -2.92 -8.59
C THR A 75 -17.22 -3.00 -8.30
N ALA A 76 -18.03 -2.45 -9.19
CA ALA A 76 -19.49 -2.50 -9.14
C ALA A 76 -20.08 -2.34 -10.55
N HIS A 77 -21.39 -2.54 -10.69
CA HIS A 77 -22.12 -2.10 -11.88
C HIS A 77 -22.80 -0.75 -11.62
N ALA A 78 -22.69 0.13 -12.59
CA ALA A 78 -23.52 1.34 -12.63
C ALA A 78 -24.98 0.96 -12.94
N PRO A 79 -25.96 1.85 -12.70
CA PRO A 79 -27.39 1.58 -12.98
C PRO A 79 -27.68 1.19 -14.44
N ASP A 80 -26.85 1.61 -15.39
CA ASP A 80 -26.93 1.26 -16.81
C ASP A 80 -26.32 -0.11 -17.14
N GLY A 81 -25.82 -0.86 -16.15
CA GLY A 81 -25.16 -2.16 -16.29
C GLY A 81 -23.67 -2.07 -16.66
N ARG A 82 -23.12 -0.88 -16.87
CA ARG A 82 -21.70 -0.70 -17.17
C ARG A 82 -20.83 -1.00 -15.96
N PRO A 83 -19.76 -1.81 -16.10
CA PRO A 83 -18.85 -2.06 -14.99
C PRO A 83 -18.04 -0.79 -14.67
N VAL A 84 -17.89 -0.49 -13.41
CA VAL A 84 -17.06 0.61 -12.87
C VAL A 84 -16.10 0.07 -11.82
N GLY A 85 -14.99 0.76 -11.63
CA GLY A 85 -14.04 0.38 -10.60
C GLY A 85 -12.93 1.40 -10.41
N LEU A 86 -12.23 1.28 -9.28
CA LEU A 86 -11.09 2.11 -8.92
C LEU A 86 -10.08 1.31 -8.08
N THR A 87 -8.83 1.74 -8.13
CA THR A 87 -7.78 1.23 -7.25
C THR A 87 -7.86 1.93 -5.89
N ALA A 88 -7.84 1.15 -4.82
CA ALA A 88 -7.79 1.63 -3.45
C ALA A 88 -6.80 0.82 -2.62
N ASN A 89 -6.16 1.48 -1.66
CA ASN A 89 -5.32 0.84 -0.65
C ASN A 89 -5.87 1.03 0.77
N SER A 90 -7.09 1.51 0.89
CA SER A 90 -7.78 1.83 2.14
C SER A 90 -8.60 0.65 2.70
N PHE A 91 -8.49 -0.53 2.10
CA PHE A 91 -9.19 -1.73 2.56
C PHE A 91 -8.77 -2.13 3.98
N THR A 92 -9.76 -2.45 4.83
CA THR A 92 -9.53 -3.13 6.11
C THR A 92 -10.71 -4.02 6.51
N SER A 93 -10.40 -5.08 7.26
CA SER A 93 -11.43 -5.89 7.93
C SER A 93 -12.02 -5.12 9.10
N VAL A 94 -13.32 -5.31 9.36
CA VAL A 94 -14.05 -4.63 10.46
C VAL A 94 -14.55 -5.64 11.48
N SER A 95 -15.22 -6.71 11.04
CA SER A 95 -15.86 -7.68 11.93
C SER A 95 -15.91 -9.05 11.26
N LEU A 96 -15.91 -10.11 12.07
CA LEU A 96 -16.16 -11.48 11.61
C LEU A 96 -17.60 -11.92 11.84
N ASP A 97 -18.30 -11.30 12.80
CA ASP A 97 -19.72 -11.56 13.07
C ASP A 97 -20.45 -10.24 13.44
N PRO A 98 -21.28 -9.69 12.56
CA PRO A 98 -21.40 -10.06 11.14
C PRO A 98 -20.09 -9.82 10.36
N PRO A 99 -19.86 -10.52 9.22
CA PRO A 99 -18.64 -10.38 8.45
C PRO A 99 -18.64 -9.04 7.70
N LEU A 100 -17.83 -8.09 8.16
CA LEU A 100 -17.76 -6.73 7.61
C LEU A 100 -16.35 -6.36 7.22
N LEU A 101 -16.25 -5.63 6.13
CA LEU A 101 -15.06 -4.91 5.69
C LEU A 101 -15.40 -3.46 5.37
N LEU A 102 -14.37 -2.61 5.23
CA LEU A 102 -14.55 -1.24 4.75
C LEU A 102 -13.51 -0.86 3.70
N VAL A 103 -13.88 0.14 2.89
CA VAL A 103 -12.98 0.86 1.98
C VAL A 103 -13.31 2.36 2.05
N CYS A 104 -12.27 3.22 1.97
CA CYS A 104 -12.46 4.66 1.86
C CYS A 104 -12.31 5.07 0.40
N ILE A 105 -13.25 5.86 -0.11
CA ILE A 105 -13.31 6.27 -1.51
C ILE A 105 -13.32 7.79 -1.58
N ALA A 106 -12.39 8.37 -2.34
CA ALA A 106 -12.30 9.82 -2.51
C ALA A 106 -13.53 10.37 -3.27
N ASN A 107 -14.10 11.45 -2.77
CA ASN A 107 -15.30 12.09 -3.34
C ASN A 107 -15.10 12.58 -4.78
N ASN A 108 -13.85 12.91 -5.15
CA ASN A 108 -13.48 13.34 -6.50
C ASN A 108 -13.11 12.19 -7.46
N SER A 109 -13.26 10.93 -7.03
CA SER A 109 -13.08 9.77 -7.90
C SER A 109 -14.17 9.71 -8.97
N GLY A 110 -13.81 9.37 -10.22
CA GLY A 110 -14.79 9.19 -11.31
C GLY A 110 -15.82 8.10 -11.08
N SER A 111 -15.58 7.18 -10.14
CA SER A 111 -16.53 6.12 -9.76
C SER A 111 -17.28 6.42 -8.45
N ALA A 112 -17.01 7.56 -7.80
CA ALA A 112 -17.53 7.85 -6.46
C ALA A 112 -19.05 7.91 -6.43
N GLU A 113 -19.68 8.60 -7.38
CA GLU A 113 -21.13 8.76 -7.46
C GLU A 113 -21.84 7.41 -7.62
N VAL A 114 -21.33 6.56 -8.53
CA VAL A 114 -21.86 5.21 -8.71
C VAL A 114 -21.72 4.41 -7.43
N LEU A 115 -20.52 4.39 -6.82
CA LEU A 115 -20.24 3.62 -5.60
C LEU A 115 -21.03 4.09 -4.37
N ARG A 116 -21.52 5.32 -4.36
CA ARG A 116 -22.48 5.80 -3.34
C ARG A 116 -23.86 5.20 -3.49
N GLY A 117 -24.28 4.94 -4.72
CA GLY A 117 -25.64 4.51 -5.05
C GLY A 117 -25.85 2.99 -5.17
N ILE A 118 -24.77 2.19 -5.14
CA ILE A 118 -24.85 0.75 -5.33
C ILE A 118 -25.25 -0.01 -4.08
N ASP A 119 -25.82 -1.21 -4.28
CA ASP A 119 -26.08 -2.17 -3.21
C ASP A 119 -25.06 -3.31 -3.20
N ASP A 120 -24.52 -3.70 -4.35
CA ASP A 120 -23.57 -4.79 -4.48
C ASP A 120 -22.24 -4.30 -5.07
N PHE A 121 -21.13 -4.76 -4.47
CA PHE A 121 -19.78 -4.44 -4.94
C PHE A 121 -18.82 -5.56 -4.62
N ALA A 122 -17.66 -5.57 -5.30
CA ALA A 122 -16.60 -6.50 -4.97
C ALA A 122 -15.29 -5.76 -4.62
N VAL A 123 -14.52 -6.38 -3.74
CA VAL A 123 -13.14 -5.99 -3.40
C VAL A 123 -12.21 -7.06 -3.92
N ASN A 124 -11.36 -6.70 -4.89
CA ASN A 124 -10.40 -7.58 -5.52
C ASN A 124 -9.00 -7.24 -4.97
N VAL A 125 -8.44 -8.07 -4.09
CA VAL A 125 -7.09 -7.91 -3.55
C VAL A 125 -6.09 -8.36 -4.61
N LEU A 126 -5.20 -7.46 -5.03
CA LEU A 126 -4.27 -7.71 -6.13
C LEU A 126 -3.06 -8.54 -5.70
N GLN A 127 -2.65 -9.46 -6.58
CA GLN A 127 -1.38 -10.16 -6.49
C GLN A 127 -0.27 -9.39 -7.24
N ILE A 128 0.99 -9.75 -7.00
CA ILE A 128 2.19 -9.04 -7.45
C ILE A 128 2.24 -8.78 -8.96
N GLY A 129 1.73 -9.68 -9.79
CA GLY A 129 1.69 -9.55 -11.24
C GLY A 129 0.62 -8.59 -11.76
N GLN A 130 -0.29 -8.10 -10.91
CA GLN A 130 -1.40 -7.23 -11.28
C GLN A 130 -1.09 -5.73 -11.13
N GLN A 131 0.18 -5.32 -11.00
CA GLN A 131 0.55 -3.90 -10.99
C GLN A 131 0.04 -3.14 -12.23
N PRO A 132 0.09 -3.67 -13.47
CA PRO A 132 -0.49 -2.98 -14.64
C PRO A 132 -1.98 -2.74 -14.51
N VAL A 133 -2.73 -3.70 -13.95
CA VAL A 133 -4.17 -3.57 -13.69
C VAL A 133 -4.42 -2.47 -12.63
N SER A 134 -3.64 -2.47 -11.55
CA SER A 134 -3.70 -1.40 -10.55
C SER A 134 -3.51 -0.02 -11.15
N ASN A 135 -2.50 0.16 -12.02
CA ASN A 135 -2.24 1.44 -12.69
C ASN A 135 -3.41 1.85 -13.60
N LEU A 136 -3.99 0.90 -14.33
CA LEU A 136 -5.13 1.17 -15.20
C LEU A 136 -6.34 1.69 -14.41
N PHE A 137 -6.67 1.03 -13.29
CA PHE A 137 -7.80 1.43 -12.44
C PHE A 137 -7.52 2.68 -11.57
N ALA A 138 -6.27 3.04 -11.34
CA ALA A 138 -5.87 4.29 -10.72
C ALA A 138 -5.88 5.47 -11.72
N GLY A 139 -5.83 5.20 -13.02
CA GLY A 139 -5.81 6.20 -14.09
C GLY A 139 -7.16 6.88 -14.33
N LYS A 140 -7.15 7.81 -15.29
CA LYS A 140 -8.35 8.56 -15.72
C LYS A 140 -9.08 7.93 -16.91
N SER A 141 -8.67 6.74 -17.38
CA SER A 141 -9.32 6.06 -18.48
C SER A 141 -10.79 5.79 -18.17
N GLU A 142 -11.68 6.07 -19.10
CA GLU A 142 -13.11 5.75 -18.97
C GLU A 142 -13.36 4.25 -19.15
N ASP A 143 -12.58 3.60 -20.01
CA ASP A 143 -12.66 2.17 -20.24
C ASP A 143 -11.47 1.45 -19.58
N ARG A 144 -11.70 0.99 -18.34
CA ARG A 144 -10.73 0.23 -17.55
C ARG A 144 -10.92 -1.28 -17.66
N PHE A 145 -12.07 -1.71 -18.18
CA PHE A 145 -12.46 -3.12 -18.22
C PHE A 145 -12.15 -3.80 -19.55
N SER A 146 -12.06 -3.10 -20.68
CA SER A 146 -11.76 -3.71 -22.00
C SER A 146 -10.40 -4.40 -22.06
N GLY A 147 -9.41 -3.87 -21.32
CA GLY A 147 -8.05 -4.44 -21.22
C GLY A 147 -7.85 -5.38 -20.03
N THR A 148 -8.90 -5.67 -19.26
CA THR A 148 -8.80 -6.45 -18.03
C THR A 148 -9.72 -7.66 -18.09
N ARG A 149 -9.19 -8.85 -17.76
CA ARG A 149 -10.05 -10.03 -17.60
C ARG A 149 -10.91 -9.87 -16.36
N TRP A 150 -12.21 -9.87 -16.55
CA TRP A 150 -13.20 -9.81 -15.47
C TRP A 150 -14.39 -10.70 -15.81
N GLU A 151 -15.20 -11.00 -14.82
CA GLU A 151 -16.45 -11.74 -14.97
C GLU A 151 -17.48 -11.24 -13.94
N VAL A 152 -18.74 -11.56 -14.13
CA VAL A 152 -19.78 -11.26 -13.14
C VAL A 152 -19.70 -12.28 -12.03
N GLY A 153 -19.54 -11.79 -10.79
CA GLY A 153 -19.53 -12.63 -9.59
C GLY A 153 -20.91 -13.20 -9.26
N GLU A 154 -20.95 -14.08 -8.28
CA GLU A 154 -22.20 -14.74 -7.85
C GLU A 154 -23.22 -13.73 -7.31
N TYR A 155 -22.74 -12.64 -6.68
CA TYR A 155 -23.57 -11.58 -6.11
C TYR A 155 -23.68 -10.35 -7.03
N GLY A 156 -23.41 -10.53 -8.33
CA GLY A 156 -23.71 -9.55 -9.36
C GLY A 156 -22.65 -8.48 -9.61
N ALA A 157 -21.66 -8.32 -8.73
CA ALA A 157 -20.58 -7.36 -8.93
C ALA A 157 -19.51 -7.90 -9.91
N PRO A 158 -18.81 -7.04 -10.68
CA PRO A 158 -17.66 -7.49 -11.47
C PRO A 158 -16.52 -7.98 -10.56
N ILE A 159 -15.94 -9.13 -10.86
CA ILE A 159 -14.80 -9.68 -10.16
C ILE A 159 -13.61 -9.87 -11.10
N LEU A 160 -12.40 -9.85 -10.56
CA LEU A 160 -11.14 -10.07 -11.27
C LEU A 160 -10.56 -11.44 -10.89
N PRO A 161 -10.80 -12.51 -11.69
CA PRO A 161 -10.51 -13.91 -11.28
C PRO A 161 -9.04 -14.20 -10.97
N SER A 162 -8.12 -13.35 -11.46
CA SER A 162 -6.68 -13.49 -11.20
C SER A 162 -6.20 -12.86 -9.89
N SER A 163 -7.09 -12.30 -9.09
CA SER A 163 -6.77 -11.65 -7.82
C SER A 163 -6.30 -12.64 -6.76
N LEU A 164 -5.54 -12.14 -5.77
CA LEU A 164 -5.11 -12.91 -4.60
C LEU A 164 -6.29 -13.27 -3.69
N GLY A 165 -7.22 -12.32 -3.52
CA GLY A 165 -8.46 -12.52 -2.78
C GLY A 165 -9.60 -11.71 -3.39
N ILE A 166 -10.82 -12.22 -3.31
CA ILE A 166 -12.02 -11.58 -3.83
C ILE A 166 -13.08 -11.65 -2.73
N PHE A 167 -13.66 -10.50 -2.41
CA PHE A 167 -14.77 -10.36 -1.49
C PHE A 167 -15.96 -9.79 -2.25
N GLU A 168 -17.03 -10.54 -2.36
CA GLU A 168 -18.31 -10.08 -2.89
C GLU A 168 -19.18 -9.60 -1.74
N CYS A 169 -19.62 -8.35 -1.80
CA CYS A 169 -20.21 -7.65 -0.68
C CYS A 169 -21.53 -7.00 -1.03
N LYS A 170 -22.44 -6.96 -0.04
CA LYS A 170 -23.58 -6.04 -0.01
C LYS A 170 -23.25 -4.82 0.80
N ARG A 171 -23.67 -3.64 0.33
CA ARG A 171 -23.54 -2.41 1.11
C ARG A 171 -24.25 -2.56 2.45
N HIS A 172 -23.49 -2.41 3.53
CA HIS A 172 -24.02 -2.43 4.89
C HIS A 172 -24.26 -1.00 5.38
N MET A 173 -23.30 -0.10 5.13
CA MET A 173 -23.36 1.27 5.64
C MET A 173 -22.47 2.18 4.80
N LEU A 174 -22.78 3.48 4.79
CA LEU A 174 -21.99 4.53 4.17
C LEU A 174 -21.87 5.71 5.12
N HIS A 175 -20.65 6.21 5.32
CA HIS A 175 -20.37 7.37 6.17
C HIS A 175 -19.57 8.42 5.41
N GLU A 176 -19.99 9.68 5.49
CA GLU A 176 -19.20 10.80 4.99
C GLU A 176 -18.01 11.07 5.92
N ALA A 177 -16.84 11.25 5.36
CA ALA A 177 -15.58 11.39 6.09
C ALA A 177 -14.64 12.38 5.40
N GLY A 178 -14.92 13.67 5.50
CA GLY A 178 -14.12 14.73 4.91
C GLY A 178 -14.15 14.72 3.39
N ASP A 179 -13.00 14.56 2.75
CA ASP A 179 -12.86 14.45 1.28
C ASP A 179 -13.08 13.02 0.74
N HIS A 180 -13.46 12.10 1.62
CA HIS A 180 -13.78 10.70 1.32
C HIS A 180 -15.16 10.32 1.89
N PHE A 181 -15.65 9.17 1.47
CA PHE A 181 -16.68 8.42 2.20
C PHE A 181 -16.16 7.02 2.52
N ILE A 182 -16.68 6.45 3.60
CA ILE A 182 -16.39 5.10 4.06
C ILE A 182 -17.53 4.21 3.61
N LEU A 183 -17.25 3.25 2.73
CA LEU A 183 -18.18 2.23 2.31
C LEU A 183 -17.93 0.97 3.13
N VAL A 184 -18.90 0.59 3.96
CA VAL A 184 -18.86 -0.65 4.74
C VAL A 184 -19.67 -1.70 3.98
N GLY A 185 -19.04 -2.83 3.72
CA GLY A 185 -19.65 -3.98 3.06
C GLY A 185 -19.82 -5.17 3.99
N ARG A 186 -20.99 -5.80 3.93
CA ARG A 186 -21.18 -7.14 4.47
C ARG A 186 -20.70 -8.15 3.43
N VAL A 187 -19.78 -9.00 3.84
CA VAL A 187 -19.20 -10.03 2.97
C VAL A 187 -20.21 -11.17 2.81
N GLU A 188 -20.66 -11.39 1.59
CA GLU A 188 -21.55 -12.50 1.22
C GLU A 188 -20.74 -13.73 0.77
N LYS A 189 -19.59 -13.48 0.12
CA LYS A 189 -18.67 -14.52 -0.34
C LYS A 189 -17.23 -14.01 -0.32
N ALA A 190 -16.31 -14.88 0.07
CA ALA A 190 -14.88 -14.63 -0.02
C ALA A 190 -14.17 -15.84 -0.66
N SER A 191 -13.23 -15.56 -1.53
CA SER A 191 -12.33 -16.55 -2.13
C SER A 191 -10.91 -16.03 -2.16
N PHE A 192 -9.90 -16.90 -2.07
CA PHE A 192 -8.50 -16.50 -2.08
C PHE A 192 -7.59 -17.60 -2.64
N GLU A 193 -6.44 -17.19 -3.19
CA GLU A 193 -5.40 -18.08 -3.72
C GLU A 193 -4.16 -17.99 -2.82
N PRO A 194 -3.94 -18.95 -1.91
CA PRO A 194 -2.92 -18.86 -0.86
C PRO A 194 -1.47 -18.95 -1.37
N ARG A 195 -1.25 -19.34 -2.63
CA ARG A 195 0.07 -19.53 -3.23
C ARG A 195 0.62 -18.29 -3.95
N ARG A 196 -0.12 -17.19 -3.96
CA ARG A 196 0.29 -15.94 -4.64
C ARG A 196 0.73 -14.89 -3.63
N ASP A 197 1.73 -14.10 -4.02
CA ASP A 197 2.19 -12.98 -3.23
C ASP A 197 1.33 -11.73 -3.47
N PRO A 198 1.06 -10.92 -2.44
CA PRO A 198 0.30 -9.69 -2.58
C PRO A 198 1.08 -8.60 -3.32
N LEU A 199 0.36 -7.74 -4.04
CA LEU A 199 0.87 -6.46 -4.47
C LEU A 199 0.83 -5.50 -3.27
N LEU A 200 1.98 -4.96 -2.88
CA LEU A 200 2.10 -4.03 -1.77
C LEU A 200 2.27 -2.59 -2.24
N TYR A 201 1.86 -1.65 -1.40
CA TYR A 201 2.07 -0.23 -1.59
C TYR A 201 2.66 0.39 -0.32
N PHE A 202 3.79 1.08 -0.49
CA PHE A 202 4.52 1.70 0.62
C PHE A 202 5.24 2.95 0.14
N ARG A 203 5.07 4.07 0.85
CA ARG A 203 5.69 5.37 0.54
C ARG A 203 5.54 5.77 -0.93
N GLY A 204 4.31 5.67 -1.46
CA GLY A 204 4.00 6.08 -2.83
C GLY A 204 4.50 5.13 -3.93
N LYS A 205 4.97 3.92 -3.59
CA LYS A 205 5.55 2.97 -4.56
C LYS A 205 5.03 1.55 -4.32
N TYR A 206 4.88 0.80 -5.42
CA TYR A 206 4.63 -0.64 -5.32
C TYR A 206 5.84 -1.39 -4.77
N ARG A 207 5.59 -2.44 -4.01
CA ARG A 207 6.60 -3.26 -3.33
C ARG A 207 6.26 -4.73 -3.45
N ARG A 208 7.26 -5.57 -3.10
CA ARG A 208 7.15 -7.03 -2.97
C ARG A 208 7.44 -7.43 -1.53
N LEU A 209 6.94 -8.58 -1.12
CA LEU A 209 7.48 -9.27 0.04
C LEU A 209 8.86 -9.81 -0.31
N HIS A 210 9.81 -9.67 0.62
CA HIS A 210 11.07 -10.41 0.61
C HIS A 210 11.06 -11.30 1.84
N PHE A 211 11.11 -12.59 1.61
CA PHE A 211 11.31 -13.55 2.69
C PHE A 211 12.84 -13.66 2.89
N THR A 212 13.28 -13.38 4.09
CA THR A 212 14.66 -13.57 4.54
C THR A 212 14.90 -15.01 4.97
#